data_d8db8f03c3c10964bfb94d3babf0d803
#
_entry.id   d8db8f03c3c10964bfb94d3babf0d803
#
_cell.length_a   1.000
_cell.length_b   1.000
_cell.length_c   1.000
_cell.angle_alpha   90.00
_cell.angle_beta   90.00
_cell.angle_gamma   90.00
#
_symmetry.space_group_name_H-M   'P 1'
#
loop_
_entity.id
_entity.type
_entity.pdbx_description
1 polymer ?
#
loop_
_entity_poly.entity_id
_entity_poly.type
_entity_poly.pdbx_seq_one_letter_code
_entity_poly.pdbx_strand_id
1 'polypeptide(L)'
;MARIFREYNPEKIEQVRNHPYYAKLRNDTIEQAEKFLINEPSVIKFSKIHLYVTTGNREQFEKVYTDYELRMTTYALAYIITEEEKYLEALVDIIWNICDFESWSIPAHVSESLSTVRRRQNLDLTSCIMGYRMSEILYLLGDKMPELVARRARDEIRYRIIDSFETYTDKEFSWYKKIDNWSAVCIAGVLCTYLYTCDDEQINAQIPKMREIAENYLKGFADDGCCTEGYGYWIYGFSFFCLFAKMLCDYTDGDINYFADEKVHKIAMFQQNILLNERECISFSDGNLEFEPRVWLSHFLKGMYPDMQLPALPEQFSENIGSTRLRCVFSSNPDIKGGEIKPISHIFHNAEWFLCHTCGYALGAKAGHNNEFHNHNDVGSFIISKNGKVTFCDPGAGEYTADYFSPKRYEIFLPSARAHSVPIINGEYQVAGKRDGGVIIADERRFKFRMDNGYVIDTLTSLVRDIECLDEYVRLTDEYEFTEQPTSLSERFVSLLPITLGDGELHCGESVMSFDKDAFDVKISEEVVPRKHGKKDTVYYADLTAKNLDKKMKFTFEFK
;
A
#
# COMPACT_ATOMS: atom_id res chain seq x y z
N MET A 1 25.46 5.44 -21.50
CA MET A 1 24.09 5.96 -21.37
C MET A 1 23.02 4.89 -21.58
N ALA A 2 23.06 4.06 -22.60
CA ALA A 2 22.00 3.07 -22.90
C ALA A 2 21.81 1.93 -21.88
N ARG A 3 22.68 1.79 -20.86
CA ARG A 3 22.69 0.62 -19.97
C ARG A 3 21.76 0.76 -18.77
N ILE A 4 21.51 1.99 -18.29
CA ILE A 4 20.85 2.24 -17.02
C ILE A 4 19.38 2.66 -17.17
N PHE A 5 19.03 3.39 -18.21
CA PHE A 5 17.65 3.81 -18.52
C PHE A 5 17.37 3.65 -20.02
N ARG A 6 17.28 2.39 -20.44
CA ARG A 6 17.16 2.03 -21.88
C ARG A 6 15.89 2.58 -22.50
N GLU A 7 14.84 2.72 -21.69
CA GLU A 7 13.55 3.25 -22.11
C GLU A 7 13.56 4.77 -22.38
N TYR A 8 14.54 5.51 -21.82
CA TYR A 8 14.72 6.93 -22.16
C TYR A 8 15.62 7.07 -23.38
N ASN A 9 15.01 7.16 -24.53
CA ASN A 9 15.67 7.27 -25.82
C ASN A 9 14.91 8.24 -26.75
N PRO A 10 15.49 8.71 -27.86
CA PRO A 10 14.85 9.68 -28.75
C PRO A 10 13.50 9.23 -29.28
N GLU A 11 13.32 7.96 -29.62
CA GLU A 11 12.06 7.41 -30.11
C GLU A 11 10.97 7.47 -29.04
N LYS A 12 11.30 7.10 -27.81
CA LYS A 12 10.36 7.16 -26.68
C LYS A 12 10.01 8.58 -26.28
N ILE A 13 10.96 9.50 -26.32
CA ILE A 13 10.69 10.92 -26.09
C ILE A 13 9.70 11.45 -27.13
N GLU A 14 9.92 11.14 -28.41
CA GLU A 14 9.02 11.52 -29.49
C GLU A 14 7.62 10.88 -29.34
N GLN A 15 7.57 9.61 -28.88
CA GLN A 15 6.31 8.94 -28.58
C GLN A 15 5.57 9.66 -27.43
N VAL A 16 6.24 10.03 -26.34
CA VAL A 16 5.64 10.78 -25.23
C VAL A 16 5.15 12.16 -25.69
N ARG A 17 5.87 12.81 -26.61
CA ARG A 17 5.50 14.11 -27.17
C ARG A 17 4.28 14.06 -28.07
N ASN A 18 4.08 13.00 -28.85
CA ASN A 18 3.13 13.04 -29.97
C ASN A 18 2.03 11.95 -29.89
N HIS A 19 2.28 10.81 -29.24
CA HIS A 19 1.30 9.73 -29.26
C HIS A 19 0.03 10.09 -28.46
N PRO A 20 -1.19 9.78 -28.96
CA PRO A 20 -2.47 10.10 -28.32
C PRO A 20 -2.59 9.54 -26.88
N TYR A 21 -2.00 8.39 -26.61
CA TYR A 21 -1.98 7.78 -25.28
C TYR A 21 -1.44 8.71 -24.19
N TYR A 22 -0.48 9.57 -24.51
CA TYR A 22 0.11 10.54 -23.58
C TYR A 22 -0.53 11.93 -23.63
N ALA A 23 -1.64 12.13 -24.36
CA ALA A 23 -2.24 13.46 -24.51
C ALA A 23 -2.67 14.06 -23.18
N LYS A 24 -3.34 13.28 -22.32
CA LYS A 24 -3.73 13.72 -20.97
C LYS A 24 -2.51 14.04 -20.11
N LEU A 25 -1.49 13.19 -20.10
CA LEU A 25 -0.25 13.44 -19.36
C LEU A 25 0.39 14.76 -19.76
N ARG A 26 0.51 15.02 -21.07
CA ARG A 26 1.10 16.28 -21.59
C ARG A 26 0.32 17.49 -21.10
N ASN A 27 -1.00 17.48 -21.30
CA ASN A 27 -1.87 18.59 -20.90
C ASN A 27 -1.81 18.85 -19.40
N ASP A 28 -1.96 17.81 -18.58
CA ASP A 28 -1.91 17.92 -17.12
C ASP A 28 -0.54 18.39 -16.63
N THR A 29 0.55 17.94 -17.27
CA THR A 29 1.91 18.35 -16.92
C THR A 29 2.16 19.82 -17.23
N ILE A 30 1.77 20.28 -18.43
CA ILE A 30 1.94 21.67 -18.83
C ILE A 30 1.05 22.59 -17.97
N GLU A 31 -0.22 22.25 -17.80
CA GLU A 31 -1.13 23.02 -16.94
C GLU A 31 -0.59 23.15 -15.50
N GLN A 32 -0.08 22.07 -14.95
CA GLN A 32 0.50 22.07 -13.60
C GLN A 32 1.79 22.89 -13.54
N ALA A 33 2.65 22.78 -14.55
CA ALA A 33 3.89 23.58 -14.65
C ALA A 33 3.57 25.07 -14.73
N GLU A 34 2.60 25.50 -15.55
CA GLU A 34 2.17 26.89 -15.65
C GLU A 34 1.61 27.41 -14.31
N LYS A 35 0.81 26.62 -13.60
CA LYS A 35 0.33 26.97 -12.25
C LYS A 35 1.48 27.16 -11.26
N PHE A 36 2.51 26.36 -11.38
CA PHE A 36 3.69 26.45 -10.53
C PHE A 36 4.57 27.68 -10.85
N LEU A 37 4.66 28.09 -12.11
CA LEU A 37 5.38 29.31 -12.50
C LEU A 37 4.73 30.58 -11.91
N ILE A 38 3.41 30.60 -11.75
CA ILE A 38 2.68 31.73 -11.17
C ILE A 38 2.79 31.74 -9.63
N ASN A 39 2.90 30.56 -9.00
CA ASN A 39 2.87 30.42 -7.54
C ASN A 39 4.22 29.88 -7.06
N GLU A 40 5.00 30.71 -6.40
CA GLU A 40 6.27 30.26 -5.81
C GLU A 40 6.06 29.21 -4.71
N PRO A 41 7.03 28.29 -4.52
CA PRO A 41 6.96 27.33 -3.44
C PRO A 41 7.11 28.00 -2.07
N SER A 42 6.40 27.49 -1.07
CA SER A 42 6.55 27.98 0.30
C SER A 42 7.92 27.60 0.87
N VAL A 43 8.58 28.53 1.56
CA VAL A 43 9.85 28.25 2.26
C VAL A 43 9.62 27.26 3.40
N ILE A 44 10.51 26.26 3.55
CA ILE A 44 10.54 25.38 4.71
C ILE A 44 10.96 26.18 5.94
N LYS A 45 10.03 26.35 6.90
CA LYS A 45 10.26 27.09 8.14
C LYS A 45 10.55 26.15 9.30
N PHE A 46 11.42 26.56 10.22
CA PHE A 46 11.70 25.81 11.45
C PHE A 46 10.42 25.44 12.21
N SER A 47 9.45 26.36 12.29
CA SER A 47 8.15 26.08 12.94
C SER A 47 7.39 24.88 12.33
N LYS A 48 7.60 24.57 11.05
CA LYS A 48 7.02 23.39 10.40
C LYS A 48 7.79 22.12 10.75
N ILE A 49 9.12 22.20 10.82
CA ILE A 49 9.99 21.09 11.24
C ILE A 49 9.65 20.68 12.68
N HIS A 50 9.62 21.66 13.59
CA HIS A 50 9.40 21.45 15.02
C HIS A 50 7.98 21.04 15.40
N LEU A 51 7.01 21.23 14.50
CA LEU A 51 5.60 20.92 14.74
C LEU A 51 5.36 19.43 15.02
N TYR A 52 6.12 18.55 14.38
CA TYR A 52 6.01 17.10 14.63
C TYR A 52 6.38 16.75 16.07
N VAL A 53 7.45 17.32 16.61
CA VAL A 53 7.91 17.05 17.98
C VAL A 53 6.91 17.58 19.02
N THR A 54 6.28 18.72 18.75
CA THR A 54 5.37 19.38 19.71
C THR A 54 3.95 18.87 19.66
N THR A 55 3.47 18.42 18.51
CA THR A 55 2.04 18.07 18.30
C THR A 55 1.81 16.72 17.62
N GLY A 56 2.86 16.06 17.13
CA GLY A 56 2.74 14.86 16.29
C GLY A 56 2.25 15.15 14.84
N ASN A 57 2.04 16.43 14.49
CA ASN A 57 1.58 16.78 13.15
C ASN A 57 2.74 16.78 12.16
N ARG A 58 2.66 15.92 11.14
CA ARG A 58 3.64 15.82 10.06
C ARG A 58 3.16 16.44 8.75
N GLU A 59 1.86 16.52 8.53
CA GLU A 59 1.25 16.91 7.26
C GLU A 59 1.65 18.33 6.83
N GLN A 60 1.75 19.27 7.77
CA GLN A 60 2.08 20.65 7.43
C GLN A 60 3.50 20.81 6.87
N PHE A 61 4.44 19.98 7.31
CA PHE A 61 5.79 19.94 6.74
C PHE A 61 5.77 19.21 5.41
N GLU A 62 5.17 18.02 5.38
CA GLU A 62 5.13 17.17 4.20
C GLU A 62 4.46 17.85 3.01
N LYS A 63 3.43 18.65 3.24
CA LYS A 63 2.79 19.44 2.19
C LYS A 63 3.77 20.39 1.49
N VAL A 64 4.65 21.06 2.23
CA VAL A 64 5.67 21.95 1.64
C VAL A 64 6.76 21.14 0.96
N TYR A 65 7.24 20.09 1.60
CA TYR A 65 8.28 19.22 1.05
C TYR A 65 7.84 18.54 -0.27
N THR A 66 6.66 17.97 -0.27
CA THR A 66 6.07 17.32 -1.46
C THR A 66 5.80 18.32 -2.60
N ASP A 67 5.50 19.59 -2.31
CA ASP A 67 5.36 20.63 -3.34
C ASP A 67 6.68 20.83 -4.10
N TYR A 68 7.83 20.87 -3.42
CA TYR A 68 9.15 20.92 -4.09
C TYR A 68 9.42 19.68 -4.94
N GLU A 69 9.14 18.50 -4.41
CA GLU A 69 9.30 17.25 -5.15
C GLU A 69 8.44 17.21 -6.43
N LEU A 70 7.19 17.64 -6.31
CA LEU A 70 6.25 17.67 -7.43
C LEU A 70 6.68 18.70 -8.48
N ARG A 71 7.12 19.89 -8.06
CA ARG A 71 7.66 20.91 -8.97
C ARG A 71 8.89 20.42 -9.74
N MET A 72 9.85 19.82 -9.03
CA MET A 72 11.06 19.28 -9.63
C MET A 72 10.74 18.28 -10.76
N THR A 73 9.88 17.30 -10.48
CA THR A 73 9.51 16.28 -11.48
C THR A 73 8.60 16.83 -12.59
N THR A 74 7.73 17.79 -12.27
CA THR A 74 6.83 18.41 -13.24
C THR A 74 7.59 19.29 -14.22
N TYR A 75 8.51 20.14 -13.74
CA TYR A 75 9.33 20.99 -14.61
C TYR A 75 10.28 20.16 -15.49
N ALA A 76 10.90 19.11 -14.94
CA ALA A 76 11.73 18.21 -15.72
C ALA A 76 10.93 17.56 -16.87
N LEU A 77 9.74 17.04 -16.58
CA LEU A 77 8.89 16.42 -17.59
C LEU A 77 8.34 17.45 -18.59
N ALA A 78 7.94 18.64 -18.13
CA ALA A 78 7.49 19.73 -19.00
C ALA A 78 8.58 20.15 -19.98
N TYR A 79 9.82 20.31 -19.51
CA TYR A 79 10.95 20.60 -20.37
C TYR A 79 11.22 19.49 -21.40
N ILE A 80 11.22 18.22 -20.96
CA ILE A 80 11.40 17.08 -21.88
C ILE A 80 10.30 17.05 -22.97
N ILE A 81 9.06 17.39 -22.61
CA ILE A 81 7.93 17.41 -23.56
C ILE A 81 8.03 18.58 -24.54
N THR A 82 8.32 19.80 -24.06
CA THR A 82 8.14 21.03 -24.84
C THR A 82 9.44 21.66 -25.32
N GLU A 83 10.56 21.39 -24.65
CA GLU A 83 11.86 22.07 -24.82
C GLU A 83 11.82 23.60 -24.52
N GLU A 84 10.78 24.06 -23.79
CA GLU A 84 10.67 25.48 -23.42
C GLU A 84 11.59 25.82 -22.25
N GLU A 85 12.52 26.75 -22.46
CA GLU A 85 13.57 27.15 -21.49
C GLU A 85 13.00 27.59 -20.13
N LYS A 86 11.82 28.21 -20.08
CA LYS A 86 11.18 28.62 -18.81
C LYS A 86 11.02 27.50 -17.80
N TYR A 87 10.79 26.24 -18.28
CA TYR A 87 10.67 25.08 -17.39
C TYR A 87 12.03 24.59 -16.92
N LEU A 88 13.07 24.71 -17.76
CA LEU A 88 14.43 24.40 -17.34
C LEU A 88 14.94 25.42 -16.30
N GLU A 89 14.71 26.71 -16.52
CA GLU A 89 15.05 27.76 -15.57
C GLU A 89 14.36 27.51 -14.21
N ALA A 90 13.05 27.23 -14.21
CA ALA A 90 12.31 26.90 -12.98
C ALA A 90 12.79 25.61 -12.31
N LEU A 91 13.17 24.59 -13.09
CA LEU A 91 13.76 23.35 -12.56
C LEU A 91 15.10 23.62 -11.86
N VAL A 92 15.94 24.45 -12.47
CA VAL A 92 17.24 24.87 -11.92
C VAL A 92 17.05 25.53 -10.55
N ASP A 93 16.10 26.46 -10.43
CA ASP A 93 15.80 27.16 -9.16
C ASP A 93 15.27 26.18 -8.09
N ILE A 94 14.42 25.24 -8.46
CA ILE A 94 13.92 24.23 -7.52
C ILE A 94 15.05 23.33 -7.03
N ILE A 95 15.92 22.83 -7.91
CA ILE A 95 17.08 22.01 -7.53
C ILE A 95 18.01 22.80 -6.60
N TRP A 96 18.28 24.08 -6.92
CA TRP A 96 19.09 24.96 -6.10
C TRP A 96 18.53 25.08 -4.67
N ASN A 97 17.22 25.31 -4.55
CA ASN A 97 16.54 25.41 -3.25
C ASN A 97 16.53 24.09 -2.47
N ILE A 98 16.37 22.95 -3.15
CA ILE A 98 16.43 21.62 -2.49
C ILE A 98 17.82 21.35 -1.92
N CYS A 99 18.88 21.83 -2.55
CA CYS A 99 20.24 21.74 -2.01
C CYS A 99 20.41 22.53 -0.70
N ASP A 100 19.59 23.55 -0.44
CA ASP A 100 19.59 24.33 0.80
C ASP A 100 18.78 23.69 1.95
N PHE A 101 18.03 22.63 1.70
CA PHE A 101 17.28 21.98 2.77
C PHE A 101 18.20 21.48 3.88
N GLU A 102 17.82 21.77 5.12
CA GLU A 102 18.57 21.31 6.30
C GLU A 102 18.70 19.78 6.31
N SER A 103 17.62 19.08 5.99
CA SER A 103 17.61 17.64 5.79
C SER A 103 16.72 17.25 4.59
N TRP A 104 17.08 16.15 3.91
CA TRP A 104 16.19 15.52 2.93
C TRP A 104 15.24 14.49 3.57
N SER A 105 15.47 14.17 4.84
CA SER A 105 14.53 13.37 5.64
C SER A 105 13.45 14.26 6.23
N ILE A 106 12.22 13.70 6.35
CA ILE A 106 11.14 14.41 7.03
C ILE A 106 11.30 14.38 8.56
N PRO A 107 10.76 15.35 9.31
CA PRO A 107 10.89 15.43 10.77
C PRO A 107 10.38 14.19 11.53
N ALA A 108 9.42 13.46 10.96
CA ALA A 108 8.93 12.21 11.56
C ALA A 108 9.96 11.07 11.55
N HIS A 109 11.00 11.15 10.72
CA HIS A 109 11.99 10.10 10.52
C HIS A 109 13.40 10.48 11.01
N VAL A 110 13.59 11.70 11.47
CA VAL A 110 14.90 12.18 11.94
C VAL A 110 14.77 12.94 13.25
N SER A 111 15.48 12.50 14.29
CA SER A 111 15.43 13.15 15.60
C SER A 111 16.09 14.53 15.60
N GLU A 112 15.47 15.52 16.27
CA GLU A 112 16.05 16.83 16.51
C GLU A 112 17.30 16.77 17.42
N SER A 113 17.49 15.72 18.20
CA SER A 113 18.66 15.53 19.06
C SER A 113 19.95 15.19 18.31
N LEU A 114 19.86 14.79 17.05
CA LEU A 114 21.02 14.49 16.22
C LEU A 114 21.76 15.77 15.84
N SER A 115 23.10 15.67 15.67
CA SER A 115 23.90 16.77 15.13
C SER A 115 23.45 17.17 13.73
N THR A 116 23.72 18.39 13.32
CA THR A 116 23.40 18.87 11.96
C THR A 116 23.97 17.97 10.87
N VAL A 117 25.19 17.45 11.05
CA VAL A 117 25.83 16.50 10.13
C VAL A 117 24.97 15.25 10.01
N ARG A 118 24.58 14.63 11.14
CA ARG A 118 23.77 13.41 11.14
C ARG A 118 22.37 13.62 10.57
N ARG A 119 21.76 14.78 10.80
CA ARG A 119 20.46 15.12 10.23
C ARG A 119 20.54 15.26 8.71
N ARG A 120 21.57 15.89 8.19
CA ARG A 120 21.81 16.01 6.75
C ARG A 120 22.13 14.68 6.08
N GLN A 121 22.79 13.77 6.80
CA GLN A 121 23.19 12.42 6.35
C GLN A 121 22.20 11.33 6.79
N ASN A 122 20.98 11.68 7.21
CA ASN A 122 19.99 10.67 7.55
C ASN A 122 19.38 10.05 6.29
N LEU A 123 19.45 8.72 6.19
CA LEU A 123 18.82 7.96 5.12
C LEU A 123 17.48 7.40 5.60
N ASP A 124 16.42 7.92 5.02
CA ASP A 124 15.05 7.46 5.21
C ASP A 124 14.34 7.34 3.85
N LEU A 125 13.05 7.03 3.85
CA LEU A 125 12.24 6.92 2.63
C LEU A 125 12.39 8.16 1.74
N THR A 126 12.28 9.36 2.32
CA THR A 126 12.23 10.61 1.56
C THR A 126 13.61 11.05 1.06
N SER A 127 14.65 10.92 1.87
CA SER A 127 16.02 11.27 1.45
C SER A 127 16.53 10.34 0.36
N CYS A 128 16.28 9.04 0.46
CA CYS A 128 16.66 8.07 -0.58
C CYS A 128 15.92 8.32 -1.91
N ILE A 129 14.62 8.65 -1.84
CA ILE A 129 13.83 9.03 -3.02
C ILE A 129 14.32 10.37 -3.60
N MET A 130 14.65 11.35 -2.77
CA MET A 130 15.19 12.64 -3.25
C MET A 130 16.53 12.44 -3.97
N GLY A 131 17.43 11.65 -3.40
CA GLY A 131 18.71 11.30 -4.03
C GLY A 131 18.50 10.63 -5.39
N TYR A 132 17.61 9.66 -5.48
CA TYR A 132 17.24 8.99 -6.72
C TYR A 132 16.73 9.97 -7.78
N ARG A 133 15.71 10.75 -7.46
CA ARG A 133 15.08 11.68 -8.41
C ARG A 133 16.04 12.73 -8.92
N MET A 134 16.79 13.36 -8.01
CA MET A 134 17.76 14.39 -8.39
C MET A 134 18.86 13.80 -9.28
N SER A 135 19.35 12.59 -8.95
CA SER A 135 20.35 11.88 -9.75
C SER A 135 19.83 11.53 -11.14
N GLU A 136 18.58 11.05 -11.24
CA GLU A 136 17.93 10.73 -12.51
C GLU A 136 17.77 11.99 -13.37
N ILE A 137 17.30 13.09 -12.81
CA ILE A 137 17.15 14.37 -13.53
C ILE A 137 18.51 14.89 -14.01
N LEU A 138 19.55 14.83 -13.17
CA LEU A 138 20.91 15.23 -13.58
C LEU A 138 21.49 14.31 -14.67
N TYR A 139 21.16 13.01 -14.64
CA TYR A 139 21.55 12.07 -15.69
C TYR A 139 20.87 12.39 -17.04
N LEU A 140 19.58 12.76 -17.01
CA LEU A 140 18.80 13.06 -18.20
C LEU A 140 19.05 14.47 -18.78
N LEU A 141 19.24 15.46 -17.91
CA LEU A 141 19.24 16.89 -18.26
C LEU A 141 20.47 17.66 -17.77
N GLY A 142 21.43 17.01 -17.13
CA GLY A 142 22.55 17.71 -16.49
C GLY A 142 23.45 18.50 -17.43
N ASP A 143 23.52 18.10 -18.71
CA ASP A 143 24.24 18.83 -19.76
C ASP A 143 23.53 20.10 -20.22
N LYS A 144 22.23 20.25 -19.89
CA LYS A 144 21.40 21.44 -20.15
C LYS A 144 21.43 22.44 -18.99
N MET A 145 21.85 22.01 -17.80
CA MET A 145 21.85 22.83 -16.60
C MET A 145 23.11 23.68 -16.48
N PRO A 146 23.05 24.86 -15.82
CA PRO A 146 24.24 25.61 -15.43
C PRO A 146 25.18 24.71 -14.60
N GLU A 147 26.47 24.68 -14.97
CA GLU A 147 27.48 23.82 -14.31
C GLU A 147 27.55 24.03 -12.78
N LEU A 148 27.36 25.26 -12.33
CA LEU A 148 27.33 25.54 -10.88
C LEU A 148 26.23 24.77 -10.16
N VAL A 149 25.03 24.71 -10.75
CA VAL A 149 23.87 24.01 -10.15
C VAL A 149 24.05 22.50 -10.23
N ALA A 150 24.45 21.98 -11.40
CA ALA A 150 24.67 20.56 -11.59
C ALA A 150 25.77 20.02 -10.65
N ARG A 151 26.87 20.78 -10.49
CA ARG A 151 27.96 20.42 -9.56
C ARG A 151 27.48 20.43 -8.11
N ARG A 152 26.82 21.51 -7.66
CA ARG A 152 26.27 21.60 -6.30
C ARG A 152 25.32 20.44 -6.00
N ALA A 153 24.41 20.11 -6.91
CA ALA A 153 23.51 19.00 -6.73
C ALA A 153 24.23 17.64 -6.63
N ARG A 154 25.29 17.41 -7.44
CA ARG A 154 26.15 16.22 -7.31
C ARG A 154 26.88 16.17 -5.96
N ASP A 155 27.39 17.30 -5.48
CA ASP A 155 28.07 17.39 -4.17
C ASP A 155 27.09 17.05 -3.03
N GLU A 156 25.85 17.58 -3.06
CA GLU A 156 24.83 17.27 -2.05
C GLU A 156 24.36 15.81 -2.12
N ILE A 157 24.19 15.24 -3.32
CA ILE A 157 23.88 13.82 -3.49
C ILE A 157 25.01 12.95 -2.91
N ARG A 158 26.26 13.28 -3.24
CA ARG A 158 27.43 12.58 -2.71
C ARG A 158 27.44 12.61 -1.19
N TYR A 159 27.36 13.78 -0.60
CA TYR A 159 27.43 13.98 0.84
C TYR A 159 26.25 13.33 1.60
N ARG A 160 25.03 13.49 1.09
CA ARG A 160 23.82 13.06 1.80
C ARG A 160 23.48 11.59 1.59
N ILE A 161 23.76 11.02 0.43
CA ILE A 161 23.35 9.65 0.09
C ILE A 161 24.55 8.71 0.05
N ILE A 162 25.54 8.98 -0.82
CA ILE A 162 26.64 8.06 -1.05
C ILE A 162 27.52 7.92 0.19
N ASP A 163 28.07 9.03 0.70
CA ASP A 163 28.95 9.03 1.88
C ASP A 163 28.20 8.48 3.11
N SER A 164 26.89 8.75 3.22
CA SER A 164 26.07 8.23 4.31
C SER A 164 25.91 6.71 4.24
N PHE A 165 25.62 6.15 3.05
CA PHE A 165 25.47 4.71 2.86
C PHE A 165 26.80 3.97 3.07
N GLU A 166 27.92 4.59 2.69
CA GLU A 166 29.26 4.04 2.90
C GLU A 166 29.70 4.08 4.38
N THR A 167 29.31 5.16 5.10
CA THR A 167 29.78 5.41 6.48
C THR A 167 28.96 4.69 7.54
N TYR A 168 27.63 4.67 7.40
CA TYR A 168 26.71 4.22 8.44
C TYR A 168 26.25 2.77 8.22
N THR A 169 25.78 2.17 9.32
CA THR A 169 25.38 0.75 9.38
C THR A 169 23.92 0.60 9.80
N ASP A 170 23.50 -0.62 10.05
CA ASP A 170 22.18 -0.96 10.63
C ASP A 170 21.97 -0.39 12.04
N LYS A 171 23.03 0.04 12.73
CA LYS A 171 22.92 0.72 14.04
C LYS A 171 22.33 2.11 13.90
N GLU A 172 22.65 2.80 12.83
CA GLU A 172 22.14 4.13 12.51
C GLU A 172 20.89 4.08 11.65
N PHE A 173 20.80 3.09 10.76
CA PHE A 173 19.70 2.92 9.82
C PHE A 173 19.04 1.56 9.99
N SER A 174 18.09 1.47 10.93
CA SER A 174 17.39 0.22 11.24
C SER A 174 16.70 -0.45 10.04
N TRP A 175 16.38 0.32 9.00
CA TRP A 175 15.76 -0.20 7.79
C TRP A 175 16.66 -1.16 6.99
N TYR A 176 17.97 -1.20 7.25
CA TYR A 176 18.85 -2.21 6.63
C TYR A 176 18.43 -3.66 6.97
N LYS A 177 17.78 -3.85 8.13
CA LYS A 177 17.32 -5.17 8.61
C LYS A 177 15.81 -5.32 8.67
N LYS A 178 15.06 -4.28 8.28
CA LYS A 178 13.62 -4.37 8.23
C LYS A 178 13.16 -5.30 7.11
N ILE A 179 12.03 -5.96 7.35
CA ILE A 179 11.38 -6.85 6.38
C ILE A 179 10.12 -6.21 5.77
N ASP A 180 9.95 -4.90 5.97
CA ASP A 180 8.85 -4.10 5.47
C ASP A 180 9.27 -3.22 4.26
N ASN A 181 8.39 -2.38 3.78
CA ASN A 181 8.58 -1.50 2.62
C ASN A 181 9.77 -0.54 2.74
N TRP A 182 10.24 -0.22 3.96
CA TRP A 182 11.40 0.66 4.16
C TRP A 182 12.65 0.12 3.46
N SER A 183 12.92 -1.18 3.60
CA SER A 183 14.09 -1.80 2.96
C SER A 183 14.02 -1.67 1.44
N ALA A 184 12.86 -1.97 0.83
CA ALA A 184 12.68 -1.89 -0.62
C ALA A 184 12.83 -0.46 -1.15
N VAL A 185 12.15 0.50 -0.52
CA VAL A 185 12.11 1.89 -0.97
C VAL A 185 13.47 2.55 -0.83
N CYS A 186 14.08 2.43 0.36
CA CYS A 186 15.38 3.07 0.61
C CYS A 186 16.48 2.47 -0.28
N ILE A 187 16.53 1.12 -0.40
CA ILE A 187 17.61 0.51 -1.19
C ILE A 187 17.44 0.74 -2.69
N ALA A 188 16.21 0.82 -3.20
CA ALA A 188 15.97 1.20 -4.59
C ALA A 188 16.45 2.64 -4.86
N GLY A 189 16.15 3.57 -3.96
CA GLY A 189 16.62 4.95 -4.05
C GLY A 189 18.14 5.04 -4.02
N VAL A 190 18.79 4.31 -3.11
CA VAL A 190 20.25 4.25 -3.01
C VAL A 190 20.87 3.66 -4.28
N LEU A 191 20.41 2.48 -4.73
CA LEU A 191 20.94 1.85 -5.95
C LEU A 191 20.83 2.76 -7.16
N CYS A 192 19.65 3.36 -7.39
CA CYS A 192 19.47 4.28 -8.51
C CYS A 192 20.41 5.48 -8.41
N THR A 193 20.62 6.03 -7.20
CA THR A 193 21.58 7.12 -6.99
C THR A 193 22.99 6.71 -7.37
N TYR A 194 23.47 5.52 -6.94
CA TYR A 194 24.78 5.01 -7.31
C TYR A 194 24.91 4.81 -8.82
N LEU A 195 23.94 4.19 -9.45
CA LEU A 195 23.96 3.91 -10.88
C LEU A 195 24.05 5.18 -11.74
N TYR A 196 23.47 6.29 -11.29
CA TYR A 196 23.50 7.55 -12.02
C TYR A 196 24.72 8.44 -11.71
N THR A 197 25.41 8.23 -10.57
CA THR A 197 26.41 9.18 -10.09
C THR A 197 27.80 8.59 -9.82
N CYS A 198 27.93 7.27 -9.66
CA CYS A 198 29.17 6.59 -9.31
C CYS A 198 29.75 5.82 -10.50
N ASP A 199 31.03 5.48 -10.42
CA ASP A 199 31.70 4.59 -11.36
C ASP A 199 31.42 3.10 -11.04
N ASP A 200 31.79 2.21 -11.96
CA ASP A 200 31.56 0.77 -11.84
C ASP A 200 32.28 0.15 -10.61
N GLU A 201 33.44 0.67 -10.21
CA GLU A 201 34.18 0.18 -9.03
C GLU A 201 33.39 0.45 -7.75
N GLN A 202 32.90 1.68 -7.59
CA GLN A 202 32.09 2.10 -6.44
C GLN A 202 30.76 1.33 -6.39
N ILE A 203 30.08 1.19 -7.54
CA ILE A 203 28.82 0.44 -7.63
C ILE A 203 29.03 -1.02 -7.23
N ASN A 204 30.00 -1.71 -7.86
CA ASN A 204 30.25 -3.13 -7.62
C ASN A 204 30.65 -3.43 -6.18
N ALA A 205 31.36 -2.51 -5.51
CA ALA A 205 31.71 -2.64 -4.09
C ALA A 205 30.49 -2.69 -3.17
N GLN A 206 29.37 -2.06 -3.55
CA GLN A 206 28.18 -1.95 -2.72
C GLN A 206 27.07 -2.95 -3.08
N ILE A 207 27.10 -3.57 -4.24
CA ILE A 207 26.09 -4.55 -4.67
C ILE A 207 25.81 -5.64 -3.62
N PRO A 208 26.81 -6.28 -2.97
CA PRO A 208 26.54 -7.31 -1.97
C PRO A 208 25.68 -6.79 -0.80
N LYS A 209 26.01 -5.60 -0.26
CA LYS A 209 25.25 -4.95 0.82
C LYS A 209 23.83 -4.57 0.36
N MET A 210 23.71 -4.03 -0.84
CA MET A 210 22.42 -3.63 -1.41
C MET A 210 21.48 -4.83 -1.61
N ARG A 211 22.03 -5.96 -2.06
CA ARG A 211 21.29 -7.21 -2.23
C ARG A 211 20.78 -7.76 -0.91
N GLU A 212 21.65 -7.81 0.11
CA GLU A 212 21.25 -8.27 1.46
C GLU A 212 20.05 -7.49 1.99
N ILE A 213 20.06 -6.16 1.80
CA ILE A 213 18.95 -5.29 2.24
C ILE A 213 17.68 -5.55 1.42
N ALA A 214 17.77 -5.67 0.09
CA ALA A 214 16.64 -5.96 -0.77
C ALA A 214 16.02 -7.35 -0.49
N GLU A 215 16.85 -8.33 -0.18
CA GLU A 215 16.43 -9.68 0.19
C GLU A 215 15.71 -9.71 1.56
N ASN A 216 16.00 -8.75 2.48
CA ASN A 216 15.24 -8.61 3.71
C ASN A 216 13.78 -8.23 3.44
N TYR A 217 13.50 -7.36 2.45
CA TYR A 217 12.13 -7.06 2.04
C TYR A 217 11.36 -8.33 1.61
N LEU A 218 11.99 -9.20 0.83
CA LEU A 218 11.36 -10.46 0.40
C LEU A 218 11.06 -11.42 1.56
N LYS A 219 11.80 -11.33 2.67
CA LYS A 219 11.51 -12.12 3.89
C LYS A 219 10.23 -11.67 4.60
N GLY A 220 9.75 -10.46 4.33
CA GLY A 220 8.47 -9.96 4.85
C GLY A 220 7.24 -10.62 4.21
N PHE A 221 7.42 -11.30 3.08
CA PHE A 221 6.37 -12.08 2.45
C PHE A 221 6.51 -13.55 2.81
N ALA A 222 5.38 -14.20 3.05
CA ALA A 222 5.32 -15.65 3.10
C ALA A 222 5.48 -16.27 1.69
N ASP A 223 5.59 -17.60 1.60
CA ASP A 223 5.88 -18.27 0.33
C ASP A 223 4.69 -18.29 -0.65
N ASP A 224 3.50 -17.90 -0.19
CA ASP A 224 2.32 -17.71 -1.04
C ASP A 224 2.26 -16.32 -1.71
N GLY A 225 3.16 -15.40 -1.35
CA GLY A 225 3.27 -14.07 -1.94
C GLY A 225 2.24 -13.06 -1.44
N CYS A 226 1.44 -13.39 -0.43
CA CYS A 226 0.48 -12.46 0.17
C CYS A 226 1.17 -11.26 0.84
N CYS A 227 0.64 -10.07 0.62
CA CYS A 227 0.97 -8.87 1.39
C CYS A 227 -0.09 -8.64 2.47
N THR A 228 0.19 -9.08 3.69
CA THR A 228 -0.76 -8.99 4.81
C THR A 228 -1.06 -7.56 5.27
N GLU A 229 -0.25 -6.58 4.83
CA GLU A 229 -0.50 -5.15 5.04
C GLU A 229 -1.55 -4.56 4.08
N GLY A 230 -1.93 -5.29 3.02
CA GLY A 230 -2.88 -4.89 2.00
C GLY A 230 -2.27 -4.32 0.71
N TYR A 231 -3.13 -4.09 -0.29
CA TYR A 231 -2.75 -3.68 -1.64
C TYR A 231 -1.95 -2.37 -1.69
N GLY A 232 -2.31 -1.39 -0.87
CA GLY A 232 -1.61 -0.10 -0.82
C GLY A 232 -0.13 -0.23 -0.46
N TYR A 233 0.20 -1.09 0.50
CA TYR A 233 1.57 -1.38 0.90
C TYR A 233 2.30 -2.25 -0.12
N TRP A 234 1.62 -3.24 -0.71
CA TRP A 234 2.16 -4.02 -1.81
C TRP A 234 2.58 -3.12 -2.96
N ILE A 235 1.68 -2.26 -3.44
CA ILE A 235 1.97 -1.40 -4.59
C ILE A 235 3.11 -0.42 -4.30
N TYR A 236 3.22 0.09 -3.07
CA TYR A 236 4.29 0.98 -2.68
C TYR A 236 5.63 0.24 -2.57
N GLY A 237 5.72 -0.77 -1.71
CA GLY A 237 6.98 -1.49 -1.47
C GLY A 237 7.44 -2.31 -2.68
N PHE A 238 6.54 -3.06 -3.30
CA PHE A 238 6.89 -3.93 -4.43
C PHE A 238 7.22 -3.15 -5.70
N SER A 239 6.64 -1.97 -5.92
CA SER A 239 7.05 -1.10 -7.03
C SER A 239 8.53 -0.70 -6.92
N PHE A 240 8.98 -0.30 -5.73
CA PHE A 240 10.38 0.04 -5.51
C PHE A 240 11.30 -1.18 -5.56
N PHE A 241 10.84 -2.33 -5.06
CA PHE A 241 11.59 -3.58 -5.25
C PHE A 241 11.74 -3.94 -6.74
N CYS A 242 10.68 -3.81 -7.54
CA CYS A 242 10.74 -4.02 -8.99
C CYS A 242 11.70 -3.03 -9.66
N LEU A 243 11.72 -1.77 -9.22
CA LEU A 243 12.67 -0.77 -9.69
C LEU A 243 14.10 -1.21 -9.36
N PHE A 244 14.39 -1.58 -8.11
CA PHE A 244 15.69 -2.10 -7.69
C PHE A 244 16.12 -3.31 -8.52
N ALA A 245 15.26 -4.31 -8.60
CA ALA A 245 15.53 -5.56 -9.31
C ALA A 245 15.79 -5.35 -10.82
N LYS A 246 14.98 -4.47 -11.46
CA LYS A 246 15.15 -4.12 -12.88
C LYS A 246 16.46 -3.37 -13.14
N MET A 247 16.75 -2.36 -12.31
CA MET A 247 17.97 -1.56 -12.46
C MET A 247 19.22 -2.40 -12.25
N LEU A 248 19.22 -3.29 -11.27
CA LEU A 248 20.34 -4.20 -11.02
C LEU A 248 20.50 -5.25 -12.13
N CYS A 249 19.39 -5.81 -12.60
CA CYS A 249 19.39 -6.76 -13.73
C CYS A 249 19.94 -6.10 -15.00
N ASP A 250 19.53 -4.88 -15.32
CA ASP A 250 20.04 -4.13 -16.47
C ASP A 250 21.52 -3.79 -16.34
N TYR A 251 21.96 -3.38 -15.15
CA TYR A 251 23.37 -3.05 -14.87
C TYR A 251 24.28 -4.28 -15.01
N THR A 252 23.82 -5.45 -14.56
CA THR A 252 24.58 -6.70 -14.59
C THR A 252 24.35 -7.53 -15.85
N ASP A 253 23.71 -6.99 -16.89
CA ASP A 253 23.35 -7.67 -18.14
C ASP A 253 22.61 -9.01 -17.92
N GLY A 254 21.81 -9.09 -16.83
CA GLY A 254 21.00 -10.26 -16.49
C GLY A 254 21.62 -11.25 -15.51
N ASP A 255 22.88 -11.05 -15.10
CA ASP A 255 23.55 -11.97 -14.16
C ASP A 255 22.84 -12.02 -12.79
N ILE A 256 22.26 -10.90 -12.37
CA ILE A 256 21.43 -10.82 -11.15
C ILE A 256 19.98 -10.53 -11.57
N ASN A 257 19.14 -11.57 -11.55
CA ASN A 257 17.75 -11.50 -11.99
C ASN A 257 16.79 -12.05 -10.93
N TYR A 258 16.20 -11.16 -10.13
CA TYR A 258 15.19 -11.53 -9.13
C TYR A 258 13.86 -11.99 -9.73
N PHE A 259 13.56 -11.62 -10.99
CA PHE A 259 12.29 -11.99 -11.62
C PHE A 259 12.22 -13.47 -12.04
N ALA A 260 13.35 -14.19 -11.98
CA ALA A 260 13.38 -15.64 -12.16
C ALA A 260 12.99 -16.42 -10.87
N ASP A 261 12.86 -15.75 -9.74
CA ASP A 261 12.48 -16.35 -8.46
C ASP A 261 10.96 -16.59 -8.39
N GLU A 262 10.55 -17.81 -8.03
CA GLU A 262 9.15 -18.22 -7.92
C GLU A 262 8.39 -17.39 -6.86
N LYS A 263 9.05 -17.04 -5.75
CA LYS A 263 8.46 -16.21 -4.72
C LYS A 263 8.16 -14.80 -5.23
N VAL A 264 9.08 -14.21 -5.99
CA VAL A 264 8.87 -12.88 -6.62
C VAL A 264 7.71 -12.94 -7.62
N HIS A 265 7.59 -14.03 -8.38
CA HIS A 265 6.43 -14.25 -9.25
C HIS A 265 5.11 -14.30 -8.46
N LYS A 266 5.04 -15.07 -7.36
CA LYS A 266 3.85 -15.14 -6.50
C LYS A 266 3.49 -13.77 -5.89
N ILE A 267 4.50 -13.00 -5.44
CA ILE A 267 4.27 -11.63 -4.95
C ILE A 267 3.71 -10.73 -6.08
N ALA A 268 4.20 -10.88 -7.31
CA ALA A 268 3.68 -10.12 -8.44
C ALA A 268 2.22 -10.45 -8.75
N MET A 269 1.79 -11.71 -8.57
CA MET A 269 0.40 -12.14 -8.78
C MET A 269 -0.57 -11.65 -7.70
N PHE A 270 -0.09 -11.10 -6.59
CA PHE A 270 -0.95 -10.63 -5.49
C PHE A 270 -2.06 -9.70 -5.98
N GLN A 271 -1.74 -8.71 -6.85
CA GLN A 271 -2.74 -7.75 -7.32
C GLN A 271 -3.95 -8.39 -8.01
N GLN A 272 -3.78 -9.48 -8.75
CA GLN A 272 -4.91 -10.16 -9.41
C GLN A 272 -5.63 -11.13 -8.47
N ASN A 273 -4.92 -11.67 -7.47
CA ASN A 273 -5.44 -12.70 -6.56
C ASN A 273 -6.25 -12.11 -5.39
N ILE A 274 -6.39 -10.79 -5.30
CA ILE A 274 -7.15 -10.11 -4.23
C ILE A 274 -8.37 -9.36 -4.74
N LEU A 275 -8.67 -9.42 -6.05
CA LEU A 275 -9.75 -8.64 -6.65
C LEU A 275 -11.11 -9.26 -6.33
N LEU A 276 -12.03 -8.44 -5.85
CA LEU A 276 -13.45 -8.76 -5.67
C LEU A 276 -14.24 -8.45 -6.96
N ASN A 277 -13.79 -7.44 -7.70
CA ASN A 277 -14.29 -7.02 -9.00
C ASN A 277 -13.24 -6.14 -9.69
N GLU A 278 -13.58 -5.48 -10.79
CA GLU A 278 -12.64 -4.64 -11.55
C GLU A 278 -12.13 -3.39 -10.79
N ARG A 279 -12.83 -2.95 -9.74
CA ARG A 279 -12.57 -1.69 -9.01
C ARG A 279 -12.36 -1.85 -7.52
N GLU A 280 -12.62 -3.03 -6.98
CA GLU A 280 -12.56 -3.29 -5.55
C GLU A 280 -11.75 -4.55 -5.26
N CYS A 281 -10.99 -4.51 -4.18
CA CYS A 281 -10.15 -5.61 -3.71
C CYS A 281 -10.34 -5.85 -2.22
N ILE A 282 -9.76 -6.94 -1.72
CA ILE A 282 -9.69 -7.23 -0.28
C ILE A 282 -9.02 -6.05 0.45
N SER A 283 -9.69 -5.55 1.50
CA SER A 283 -9.28 -4.38 2.29
C SER A 283 -8.76 -4.70 3.70
N PHE A 284 -8.44 -5.95 3.98
CA PHE A 284 -7.94 -6.33 5.32
C PHE A 284 -6.71 -5.52 5.74
N SER A 285 -6.52 -5.38 7.07
CA SER A 285 -5.46 -4.57 7.67
C SER A 285 -5.56 -3.08 7.26
N ASP A 286 -4.44 -2.40 6.98
CA ASP A 286 -4.46 -1.03 6.47
C ASP A 286 -4.73 -0.95 4.95
N GLY A 287 -5.46 -1.94 4.40
CA GLY A 287 -5.93 -1.96 3.02
C GLY A 287 -7.03 -0.94 2.74
N ASN A 288 -7.38 -0.80 1.47
CA ASN A 288 -8.53 -0.04 1.00
C ASN A 288 -9.34 -0.90 0.04
N LEU A 289 -10.65 -0.74 0.01
CA LEU A 289 -11.51 -1.44 -0.96
C LEU A 289 -11.21 -1.01 -2.40
N GLU A 290 -10.94 0.29 -2.61
CA GLU A 290 -10.69 0.84 -3.93
C GLU A 290 -9.39 0.28 -4.53
N PHE A 291 -9.51 -0.31 -5.72
CA PHE A 291 -8.40 -0.86 -6.47
C PHE A 291 -8.00 0.09 -7.60
N GLU A 292 -6.83 0.68 -7.47
CA GLU A 292 -6.22 1.54 -8.50
C GLU A 292 -4.90 0.94 -8.98
N PRO A 293 -4.86 0.25 -10.14
CA PRO A 293 -3.64 -0.35 -10.64
C PRO A 293 -2.62 0.71 -11.07
N ARG A 294 -1.35 0.46 -10.80
CA ARG A 294 -0.25 1.25 -11.37
C ARG A 294 0.00 0.82 -12.82
N VAL A 295 -0.21 1.71 -13.76
CA VAL A 295 -0.08 1.42 -15.19
C VAL A 295 1.31 0.89 -15.53
N TRP A 296 2.37 1.61 -15.14
CA TRP A 296 3.74 1.21 -15.46
C TRP A 296 4.12 -0.14 -14.82
N LEU A 297 3.72 -0.37 -13.56
CA LEU A 297 4.00 -1.63 -12.86
C LEU A 297 3.26 -2.79 -13.53
N SER A 298 2.00 -2.58 -13.90
CA SER A 298 1.19 -3.57 -14.62
C SER A 298 1.80 -3.91 -15.98
N HIS A 299 2.22 -2.89 -16.75
CA HIS A 299 2.93 -3.12 -18.03
C HIS A 299 4.25 -3.85 -17.84
N PHE A 300 5.04 -3.44 -16.85
CA PHE A 300 6.32 -4.04 -16.54
C PHE A 300 6.17 -5.51 -16.12
N LEU A 301 5.29 -5.79 -15.15
CA LEU A 301 5.06 -7.15 -14.65
C LEU A 301 4.47 -8.06 -15.73
N LYS A 302 3.58 -7.55 -16.59
CA LYS A 302 3.06 -8.32 -17.74
C LYS A 302 4.18 -8.71 -18.71
N GLY A 303 5.16 -7.84 -18.90
CA GLY A 303 6.35 -8.14 -19.71
C GLY A 303 7.24 -9.22 -19.09
N MET A 304 7.31 -9.28 -17.75
CA MET A 304 8.06 -10.29 -17.01
C MET A 304 7.31 -11.62 -16.89
N TYR A 305 5.98 -11.55 -16.68
CA TYR A 305 5.11 -12.68 -16.37
C TYR A 305 3.93 -12.73 -17.35
N PRO A 306 4.07 -13.45 -18.47
CA PRO A 306 3.03 -13.52 -19.50
C PRO A 306 1.70 -14.12 -19.04
N ASP A 307 1.71 -14.93 -17.97
CA ASP A 307 0.52 -15.53 -17.34
C ASP A 307 -0.28 -14.53 -16.48
N MET A 308 0.31 -13.38 -16.13
CA MET A 308 -0.41 -12.33 -15.40
C MET A 308 -1.60 -11.79 -16.21
N GLN A 309 -2.74 -11.63 -15.56
CA GLN A 309 -3.88 -10.90 -16.10
C GLN A 309 -3.69 -9.39 -15.82
N LEU A 310 -4.01 -8.58 -16.82
CA LEU A 310 -3.99 -7.12 -16.65
C LEU A 310 -5.37 -6.61 -16.24
N PRO A 311 -5.44 -5.73 -15.22
CA PRO A 311 -6.68 -5.03 -14.92
C PRO A 311 -7.09 -4.10 -16.06
N ALA A 312 -8.31 -3.56 -15.99
CA ALA A 312 -8.71 -2.45 -16.83
C ALA A 312 -7.74 -1.27 -16.60
N LEU A 313 -7.01 -0.90 -17.65
CA LEU A 313 -6.08 0.24 -17.62
C LEU A 313 -6.72 1.41 -18.37
N PRO A 314 -6.39 2.65 -17.99
CA PRO A 314 -6.94 3.82 -18.66
C PRO A 314 -6.50 3.88 -20.14
N GLU A 315 -7.38 4.34 -21.01
CA GLU A 315 -7.09 4.55 -22.45
C GLU A 315 -5.99 5.58 -22.70
N GLN A 316 -5.79 6.49 -21.75
CA GLN A 316 -4.71 7.47 -21.78
C GLN A 316 -3.91 7.38 -20.47
N PHE A 317 -2.61 7.56 -20.58
CA PHE A 317 -1.73 7.61 -19.42
C PHE A 317 -2.14 8.76 -18.49
N SER A 318 -2.60 8.42 -17.28
CA SER A 318 -3.13 9.38 -16.30
C SER A 318 -2.56 9.22 -14.90
N GLU A 319 -1.50 8.46 -14.73
CA GLU A 319 -0.90 8.23 -13.41
C GLU A 319 -0.28 9.51 -12.84
N ASN A 320 -0.76 9.91 -11.66
CA ASN A 320 -0.10 10.91 -10.85
C ASN A 320 0.90 10.23 -9.91
N ILE A 321 2.07 9.94 -10.44
CA ILE A 321 3.08 9.16 -9.71
C ILE A 321 4.13 10.12 -9.17
N GLY A 322 4.02 10.43 -7.90
CA GLY A 322 4.97 11.35 -7.25
C GLY A 322 6.44 10.95 -7.45
N SER A 323 6.88 9.84 -6.85
CA SER A 323 8.32 9.54 -6.69
C SER A 323 9.04 8.96 -7.90
N THR A 324 8.35 8.22 -8.75
CA THR A 324 8.96 7.51 -9.90
C THR A 324 8.45 8.02 -11.26
N ARG A 325 7.91 9.26 -11.28
CA ARG A 325 7.14 9.79 -12.41
C ARG A 325 7.85 9.70 -13.76
N LEU A 326 9.12 10.12 -13.83
CA LEU A 326 9.87 10.07 -15.11
C LEU A 326 10.01 8.62 -15.58
N ARG A 327 10.49 7.73 -14.69
CA ARG A 327 10.65 6.30 -14.98
C ARG A 327 9.33 5.68 -15.44
N CYS A 328 8.24 5.94 -14.75
CA CYS A 328 6.92 5.41 -15.07
C CYS A 328 6.42 5.85 -16.45
N VAL A 329 6.61 7.12 -16.80
CA VAL A 329 6.22 7.65 -18.11
C VAL A 329 7.01 6.97 -19.22
N PHE A 330 8.33 6.92 -19.10
CA PHE A 330 9.19 6.38 -20.17
C PHE A 330 9.18 4.85 -20.23
N SER A 331 8.86 4.15 -19.13
CA SER A 331 8.71 2.69 -19.14
C SER A 331 7.30 2.21 -19.51
N SER A 332 6.30 3.09 -19.61
CA SER A 332 4.95 2.71 -20.03
C SER A 332 4.90 2.34 -21.52
N ASN A 333 4.03 1.40 -21.88
CA ASN A 333 3.88 0.94 -23.25
C ASN A 333 2.44 1.15 -23.75
N PRO A 334 2.18 2.05 -24.73
CA PRO A 334 0.85 2.32 -25.25
C PRO A 334 0.20 1.15 -25.99
N ASP A 335 1.00 0.16 -26.41
CA ASP A 335 0.50 -1.04 -27.11
C ASP A 335 -0.06 -2.08 -26.15
N ILE A 336 0.32 -2.02 -24.87
CA ILE A 336 -0.23 -2.90 -23.83
C ILE A 336 -1.54 -2.30 -23.34
N LYS A 337 -2.64 -2.90 -23.74
CA LYS A 337 -3.98 -2.51 -23.29
C LYS A 337 -4.38 -3.35 -22.09
N GLY A 338 -5.06 -2.73 -21.14
CA GLY A 338 -5.72 -3.44 -20.06
C GLY A 338 -6.76 -4.40 -20.60
N GLY A 339 -7.03 -5.46 -19.86
CA GLY A 339 -8.03 -6.46 -20.13
C GLY A 339 -9.09 -6.50 -19.03
N GLU A 340 -10.10 -7.32 -19.21
CA GLU A 340 -10.94 -7.75 -18.12
C GLU A 340 -10.14 -8.76 -17.27
N ILE A 341 -9.89 -8.45 -16.01
CA ILE A 341 -9.46 -9.48 -15.07
C ILE A 341 -10.69 -10.36 -14.85
N LYS A 342 -10.56 -11.63 -15.22
CA LYS A 342 -11.53 -12.63 -14.77
C LYS A 342 -11.21 -12.89 -13.30
N PRO A 343 -12.12 -12.56 -12.38
CA PRO A 343 -11.93 -12.83 -10.96
C PRO A 343 -11.58 -14.30 -10.75
N ILE A 344 -10.58 -14.56 -9.91
CA ILE A 344 -10.06 -15.92 -9.67
C ILE A 344 -10.24 -16.21 -8.19
N SER A 345 -10.84 -17.36 -7.87
CA SER A 345 -10.78 -17.89 -6.50
C SER A 345 -9.32 -18.19 -6.15
N HIS A 346 -8.89 -17.75 -4.98
CA HIS A 346 -7.51 -17.94 -4.53
C HIS A 346 -7.43 -18.12 -3.02
N ILE A 347 -6.49 -18.94 -2.58
CA ILE A 347 -6.22 -19.18 -1.16
C ILE A 347 -4.77 -18.85 -0.88
N PHE A 348 -4.55 -17.87 -0.01
CA PHE A 348 -3.23 -17.59 0.55
C PHE A 348 -3.06 -18.44 1.82
N HIS A 349 -2.42 -19.59 1.67
CA HIS A 349 -2.33 -20.59 2.74
C HIS A 349 -1.51 -20.12 3.96
N ASN A 350 -0.48 -19.30 3.74
CA ASN A 350 0.35 -18.81 4.83
C ASN A 350 -0.28 -17.61 5.55
N ALA A 351 -0.92 -16.71 4.79
CA ALA A 351 -1.65 -15.57 5.35
C ALA A 351 -3.03 -15.97 5.89
N GLU A 352 -3.49 -17.18 5.56
CA GLU A 352 -4.84 -17.68 5.85
C GLU A 352 -5.94 -16.73 5.35
N TRP A 353 -5.75 -16.21 4.11
CA TRP A 353 -6.75 -15.42 3.41
C TRP A 353 -7.40 -16.24 2.31
N PHE A 354 -8.69 -16.06 2.17
CA PHE A 354 -9.53 -16.77 1.22
C PHE A 354 -10.25 -15.80 0.30
N LEU A 355 -10.21 -16.07 -1.00
CA LEU A 355 -10.99 -15.37 -2.00
C LEU A 355 -11.73 -16.40 -2.85
N CYS A 356 -13.05 -16.27 -2.91
CA CYS A 356 -13.91 -17.10 -3.74
C CYS A 356 -14.73 -16.25 -4.70
N HIS A 357 -14.89 -16.72 -5.93
CA HIS A 357 -15.75 -16.12 -6.94
C HIS A 357 -16.76 -17.14 -7.46
N THR A 358 -18.01 -16.70 -7.60
CA THR A 358 -19.09 -17.42 -8.25
C THR A 358 -19.78 -16.52 -9.28
N CYS A 359 -20.83 -17.00 -9.94
CA CYS A 359 -21.55 -16.20 -10.94
C CYS A 359 -22.18 -14.91 -10.39
N GLY A 360 -22.53 -14.88 -9.10
CA GLY A 360 -23.21 -13.75 -8.47
C GLY A 360 -22.48 -13.10 -7.31
N TYR A 361 -21.44 -13.77 -6.78
CA TYR A 361 -20.78 -13.36 -5.55
C TYR A 361 -19.26 -13.38 -5.66
N ALA A 362 -18.63 -12.43 -4.95
CA ALA A 362 -17.26 -12.57 -4.54
C ALA A 362 -17.21 -12.50 -3.00
N LEU A 363 -16.40 -13.36 -2.40
CA LEU A 363 -16.20 -13.47 -0.96
C LEU A 363 -14.71 -13.37 -0.65
N GLY A 364 -14.31 -12.38 0.15
CA GLY A 364 -13.01 -12.36 0.83
C GLY A 364 -13.19 -12.73 2.30
N ALA A 365 -12.35 -13.60 2.86
CA ALA A 365 -12.36 -13.92 4.28
C ALA A 365 -10.94 -14.07 4.83
N LYS A 366 -10.77 -13.80 6.14
CA LYS A 366 -9.49 -13.81 6.82
C LYS A 366 -9.57 -14.68 8.07
N ALA A 367 -8.63 -15.61 8.21
CA ALA A 367 -8.31 -16.29 9.46
C ALA A 367 -6.98 -15.74 10.02
N GLY A 368 -6.04 -16.57 10.45
CA GLY A 368 -4.72 -16.14 10.92
C GLY A 368 -4.71 -15.59 12.33
N HIS A 369 -4.01 -14.48 12.55
CA HIS A 369 -3.82 -13.90 13.88
C HIS A 369 -3.79 -12.37 13.87
N ASN A 370 -3.95 -11.75 15.06
CA ASN A 370 -3.95 -10.30 15.26
C ASN A 370 -2.55 -9.74 15.56
N ASN A 371 -1.52 -10.10 14.77
CA ASN A 371 -0.14 -9.62 14.95
C ASN A 371 0.62 -9.48 13.62
N GLU A 372 -0.05 -9.02 12.60
CA GLU A 372 0.57 -8.68 11.33
C GLU A 372 1.13 -7.25 11.35
N PHE A 373 1.97 -6.91 10.38
CA PHE A 373 2.28 -5.50 10.14
C PHE A 373 1.01 -4.75 9.75
N HIS A 374 0.86 -3.54 10.29
CA HIS A 374 -0.37 -2.74 10.08
C HIS A 374 -1.66 -3.47 10.48
N ASN A 375 -1.58 -4.33 11.49
CA ASN A 375 -2.65 -5.21 11.94
C ASN A 375 -3.92 -4.48 12.35
N HIS A 376 -5.08 -5.10 12.05
CA HIS A 376 -6.36 -4.87 12.71
C HIS A 376 -6.72 -6.08 13.58
N ASN A 377 -7.57 -5.89 14.61
CA ASN A 377 -8.08 -7.02 15.41
C ASN A 377 -9.32 -7.58 14.72
N ASP A 378 -9.12 -8.41 13.71
CA ASP A 378 -10.11 -8.73 12.69
C ASP A 378 -10.10 -10.19 12.23
N VAL A 379 -9.56 -11.12 13.04
CA VAL A 379 -9.61 -12.56 12.73
C VAL A 379 -11.06 -13.01 12.56
N GLY A 380 -11.41 -13.51 11.38
CA GLY A 380 -12.77 -13.87 11.02
C GLY A 380 -13.53 -12.81 10.21
N SER A 381 -12.96 -11.62 10.01
CA SER A 381 -13.56 -10.60 9.14
C SER A 381 -13.74 -11.11 7.72
N PHE A 382 -14.76 -10.61 7.03
CA PHE A 382 -15.07 -11.00 5.67
C PHE A 382 -15.63 -9.81 4.86
N ILE A 383 -15.62 -9.98 3.55
CA ILE A 383 -16.10 -9.03 2.56
C ILE A 383 -16.99 -9.78 1.58
N ILE A 384 -18.20 -9.29 1.34
CA ILE A 384 -19.13 -9.85 0.36
C ILE A 384 -19.40 -8.81 -0.72
N SER A 385 -19.17 -9.19 -1.97
CA SER A 385 -19.61 -8.48 -3.16
C SER A 385 -20.70 -9.28 -3.85
N LYS A 386 -21.80 -8.61 -4.21
CA LYS A 386 -22.91 -9.18 -4.98
C LYS A 386 -23.06 -8.41 -6.29
N ASN A 387 -23.13 -9.13 -7.40
CA ASN A 387 -23.24 -8.55 -8.75
C ASN A 387 -22.17 -7.47 -9.02
N GLY A 388 -20.94 -7.69 -8.54
CA GLY A 388 -19.82 -6.75 -8.71
C GLY A 388 -19.89 -5.49 -7.85
N LYS A 389 -20.66 -5.49 -6.73
CA LYS A 389 -20.72 -4.41 -5.76
C LYS A 389 -20.50 -4.94 -4.35
N VAL A 390 -19.53 -4.37 -3.64
CA VAL A 390 -19.29 -4.71 -2.23
C VAL A 390 -20.46 -4.20 -1.38
N THR A 391 -20.96 -5.08 -0.51
CA THR A 391 -22.08 -4.80 0.39
C THR A 391 -21.67 -4.86 1.84
N PHE A 392 -21.33 -6.03 2.37
CA PHE A 392 -20.69 -6.16 3.69
C PHE A 392 -19.18 -6.15 3.51
N CYS A 393 -18.46 -5.44 4.35
CA CYS A 393 -17.02 -5.25 4.11
C CYS A 393 -16.20 -5.09 5.39
N ASP A 394 -14.89 -5.23 5.22
CA ASP A 394 -13.89 -4.69 6.10
C ASP A 394 -13.65 -3.22 5.72
N PRO A 395 -13.75 -2.26 6.64
CA PRO A 395 -13.64 -0.84 6.29
C PRO A 395 -12.20 -0.39 5.99
N GLY A 396 -11.18 -1.21 6.32
CA GLY A 396 -9.77 -0.92 6.04
C GLY A 396 -9.18 0.25 6.82
N ALA A 397 -8.15 0.90 6.25
CA ALA A 397 -7.31 1.90 6.91
C ALA A 397 -8.03 3.18 7.36
N GLY A 398 -7.62 3.72 8.51
CA GLY A 398 -8.02 5.02 9.02
C GLY A 398 -7.03 6.14 8.73
N GLU A 399 -7.21 7.28 9.42
CA GLU A 399 -6.26 8.39 9.41
C GLU A 399 -4.98 8.02 10.19
N TYR A 400 -3.82 8.31 9.62
CA TYR A 400 -2.53 8.05 10.26
C TYR A 400 -2.14 9.17 11.21
N THR A 401 -2.36 8.95 12.49
CA THR A 401 -1.93 9.83 13.58
C THR A 401 -0.77 9.21 14.35
N ALA A 402 -0.16 9.93 15.30
CA ALA A 402 0.87 9.37 16.17
C ALA A 402 0.32 8.17 16.99
N ASP A 403 -0.92 8.25 17.45
CA ASP A 403 -1.57 7.16 18.19
C ASP A 403 -1.81 5.92 17.33
N TYR A 404 -2.02 6.08 16.02
CA TYR A 404 -2.19 4.97 15.08
C TYR A 404 -0.95 4.05 15.00
N PHE A 405 0.25 4.61 15.27
CA PHE A 405 1.53 3.89 15.30
C PHE A 405 2.07 3.66 16.72
N SER A 406 1.21 3.74 17.73
CA SER A 406 1.54 3.55 19.13
C SER A 406 0.77 2.37 19.75
N PRO A 407 1.05 1.98 20.99
CA PRO A 407 0.23 1.00 21.74
C PRO A 407 -1.26 1.36 21.83
N LYS A 408 -1.64 2.62 21.60
CA LYS A 408 -3.03 3.09 21.57
C LYS A 408 -3.76 2.80 20.27
N ARG A 409 -3.10 2.17 19.28
CA ARG A 409 -3.68 1.84 17.97
C ARG A 409 -5.08 1.24 18.09
N TYR A 410 -5.26 0.29 18.98
CA TYR A 410 -6.53 -0.44 19.14
C TYR A 410 -7.57 0.28 20.02
N GLU A 411 -7.28 1.48 20.53
CA GLU A 411 -8.26 2.41 21.07
C GLU A 411 -9.00 3.17 19.96
N ILE A 412 -8.39 3.25 18.76
CA ILE A 412 -8.99 3.82 17.56
C ILE A 412 -10.00 2.84 16.98
N PHE A 413 -11.13 3.34 16.46
CA PHE A 413 -12.24 2.50 16.01
C PHE A 413 -11.84 1.53 14.89
N LEU A 414 -11.24 2.02 13.79
CA LEU A 414 -10.97 1.22 12.59
C LEU A 414 -10.00 0.03 12.81
N PRO A 415 -8.83 0.17 13.45
CA PRO A 415 -7.96 -0.98 13.69
C PRO A 415 -8.42 -1.88 14.83
N SER A 416 -9.46 -1.49 15.59
CA SER A 416 -10.03 -2.33 16.66
C SER A 416 -11.13 -3.24 16.14
N ALA A 417 -11.40 -4.35 16.83
CA ALA A 417 -12.46 -5.28 16.48
C ALA A 417 -13.87 -4.65 16.42
N ARG A 418 -14.03 -3.43 16.93
CA ARG A 418 -15.29 -2.69 16.84
C ARG A 418 -15.73 -2.36 15.42
N ALA A 419 -14.79 -2.30 14.49
CA ALA A 419 -15.03 -1.95 13.09
C ALA A 419 -15.13 -3.17 12.16
N HIS A 420 -15.13 -4.38 12.69
CA HIS A 420 -15.06 -5.60 11.89
C HIS A 420 -16.24 -6.54 12.13
N SER A 421 -16.54 -7.39 11.14
CA SER A 421 -17.63 -8.37 11.21
C SER A 421 -17.19 -9.60 12.03
N VAL A 422 -16.99 -9.39 13.33
CA VAL A 422 -16.57 -10.39 14.30
C VAL A 422 -17.42 -10.34 15.56
N PRO A 423 -17.64 -11.46 16.26
CA PRO A 423 -18.47 -11.53 17.46
C PRO A 423 -17.98 -10.66 18.63
N ILE A 424 -18.92 -10.26 19.49
CA ILE A 424 -18.69 -9.60 20.78
C ILE A 424 -19.15 -10.58 21.86
N ILE A 425 -18.24 -11.04 22.72
CA ILE A 425 -18.53 -12.10 23.70
C ILE A 425 -18.33 -11.52 25.11
N ASN A 426 -19.36 -11.58 25.96
CA ASN A 426 -19.35 -11.01 27.32
C ASN A 426 -19.01 -9.49 27.35
N GLY A 427 -19.30 -8.78 26.25
CA GLY A 427 -18.91 -7.38 26.06
C GLY A 427 -17.44 -7.18 25.66
N GLU A 428 -16.67 -8.27 25.52
CA GLU A 428 -15.25 -8.23 25.15
C GLU A 428 -15.06 -8.34 23.64
N TYR A 429 -14.07 -7.63 23.13
CA TYR A 429 -13.63 -7.62 21.74
C TYR A 429 -12.36 -8.42 21.52
N GLN A 430 -12.05 -8.72 20.27
CA GLN A 430 -10.75 -9.30 19.93
C GLN A 430 -9.60 -8.38 20.33
N VAL A 431 -8.47 -8.99 20.67
CA VAL A 431 -7.26 -8.31 21.11
C VAL A 431 -6.07 -8.62 20.21
N ALA A 432 -5.11 -7.72 20.18
CA ALA A 432 -3.86 -7.91 19.44
C ALA A 432 -3.05 -9.08 20.03
N GLY A 433 -2.26 -9.72 19.19
CA GLY A 433 -1.31 -10.77 19.57
C GLY A 433 -1.29 -11.95 18.60
N LYS A 434 -0.14 -12.63 18.58
CA LYS A 434 0.02 -13.85 17.80
C LYS A 434 -0.43 -15.04 18.64
N ARG A 435 -1.61 -15.54 18.33
CA ARG A 435 -2.16 -16.78 18.86
C ARG A 435 -2.68 -17.55 17.67
N ASP A 436 -2.14 -18.74 17.44
CA ASP A 436 -2.46 -19.52 16.25
C ASP A 436 -3.91 -20.05 16.34
N GLY A 437 -4.71 -19.73 15.32
CA GLY A 437 -6.06 -20.23 15.12
C GLY A 437 -6.03 -21.59 14.45
N GLY A 438 -6.27 -21.64 13.20
CA GLY A 438 -6.12 -22.80 12.34
C GLY A 438 -7.25 -22.95 11.36
N VAL A 439 -6.85 -23.09 10.12
CA VAL A 439 -7.75 -23.44 9.01
C VAL A 439 -8.10 -24.92 9.12
N ILE A 440 -9.40 -25.23 9.12
CA ILE A 440 -9.95 -26.60 9.17
C ILE A 440 -10.26 -27.08 7.75
N ILE A 441 -10.88 -26.21 6.93
CA ILE A 441 -11.21 -26.45 5.53
C ILE A 441 -10.86 -25.19 4.74
N ALA A 442 -10.15 -25.35 3.65
CA ALA A 442 -9.95 -24.31 2.65
C ALA A 442 -10.00 -24.99 1.27
N ASP A 443 -11.11 -24.87 0.60
CA ASP A 443 -11.31 -25.35 -0.77
C ASP A 443 -11.88 -24.23 -1.65
N GLU A 444 -12.22 -24.52 -2.90
CA GLU A 444 -12.63 -23.50 -3.87
C GLU A 444 -13.85 -22.67 -3.43
N ARG A 445 -14.72 -23.21 -2.55
CA ARG A 445 -16.00 -22.58 -2.17
C ARG A 445 -16.26 -22.52 -0.68
N ARG A 446 -15.39 -23.09 0.15
CA ARG A 446 -15.60 -23.17 1.60
C ARG A 446 -14.34 -22.84 2.37
N PHE A 447 -14.51 -22.01 3.38
CA PHE A 447 -13.45 -21.63 4.31
C PHE A 447 -13.94 -21.81 5.74
N LYS A 448 -13.41 -22.83 6.44
CA LYS A 448 -13.74 -23.14 7.83
C LYS A 448 -12.50 -23.05 8.67
N PHE A 449 -12.55 -22.28 9.77
CA PHE A 449 -11.40 -22.01 10.60
C PHE A 449 -11.80 -21.69 12.03
N ARG A 450 -10.83 -21.81 12.96
CA ARG A 450 -10.95 -21.35 14.34
C ARG A 450 -10.62 -19.88 14.44
N MET A 451 -11.40 -19.13 15.23
CA MET A 451 -11.18 -17.71 15.52
C MET A 451 -11.24 -17.38 17.03
N ASP A 452 -11.32 -18.38 17.90
CA ASP A 452 -11.20 -18.21 19.36
C ASP A 452 -9.84 -17.62 19.77
N ASN A 453 -8.81 -17.80 18.96
CA ASN A 453 -7.48 -17.19 19.13
C ASN A 453 -7.47 -15.65 19.09
N GLY A 454 -8.49 -15.01 18.52
CA GLY A 454 -8.69 -13.56 18.58
C GLY A 454 -9.05 -13.03 19.96
N TYR A 455 -9.54 -13.88 20.88
CA TYR A 455 -10.09 -13.49 22.16
C TYR A 455 -9.20 -13.93 23.34
N VAL A 456 -9.37 -13.25 24.49
CA VAL A 456 -8.81 -13.65 25.78
C VAL A 456 -9.97 -13.80 26.76
N ILE A 457 -10.70 -14.92 26.62
CA ILE A 457 -11.90 -15.26 27.43
C ILE A 457 -11.72 -16.68 27.95
N ASP A 458 -11.48 -16.83 29.26
CA ASP A 458 -11.15 -18.11 29.88
C ASP A 458 -12.23 -19.18 29.68
N THR A 459 -13.48 -18.77 29.55
CA THR A 459 -14.61 -19.71 29.39
C THR A 459 -14.84 -20.13 27.91
N LEU A 460 -14.30 -19.42 26.93
CA LEU A 460 -14.41 -19.76 25.51
C LEU A 460 -13.41 -20.87 25.16
N THR A 461 -13.91 -22.04 24.80
CA THR A 461 -13.06 -23.19 24.45
C THR A 461 -12.93 -23.43 22.96
N SER A 462 -13.93 -22.99 22.19
CA SER A 462 -13.91 -23.06 20.72
C SER A 462 -14.83 -22.02 20.12
N LEU A 463 -14.38 -21.37 19.08
CA LEU A 463 -15.18 -20.58 18.17
C LEU A 463 -14.74 -20.90 16.76
N VAL A 464 -15.64 -21.48 15.98
CA VAL A 464 -15.39 -21.91 14.61
C VAL A 464 -16.30 -21.15 13.68
N ARG A 465 -15.73 -20.44 12.71
CA ARG A 465 -16.46 -19.82 11.61
C ARG A 465 -16.37 -20.70 10.36
N ASP A 466 -17.50 -20.93 9.71
CA ASP A 466 -17.63 -21.72 8.48
C ASP A 466 -18.33 -20.88 7.43
N ILE A 467 -17.66 -20.54 6.34
CA ILE A 467 -18.20 -19.71 5.28
C ILE A 467 -18.21 -20.50 3.99
N GLU A 468 -19.39 -20.58 3.36
CA GLU A 468 -19.61 -21.24 2.08
C GLU A 468 -20.06 -20.21 1.03
N CYS A 469 -19.34 -20.11 -0.08
CA CYS A 469 -19.68 -19.24 -1.21
C CYS A 469 -20.36 -20.05 -2.31
N LEU A 470 -21.68 -20.02 -2.34
CA LEU A 470 -22.51 -20.75 -3.29
C LEU A 470 -22.92 -19.83 -4.46
N ASP A 471 -23.47 -20.40 -5.53
CA ASP A 471 -23.86 -19.61 -6.70
C ASP A 471 -25.04 -18.67 -6.42
N GLU A 472 -25.92 -19.05 -5.47
CA GLU A 472 -27.15 -18.33 -5.15
C GLU A 472 -27.07 -17.48 -3.86
N TYR A 473 -26.12 -17.78 -2.98
CA TYR A 473 -25.93 -17.08 -1.70
C TYR A 473 -24.58 -17.40 -1.06
N VAL A 474 -24.17 -16.56 -0.10
CA VAL A 474 -23.08 -16.87 0.82
C VAL A 474 -23.68 -17.27 2.16
N ARG A 475 -23.23 -18.40 2.73
CA ARG A 475 -23.64 -18.86 4.05
C ARG A 475 -22.50 -18.71 5.03
N LEU A 476 -22.76 -18.06 6.16
CA LEU A 476 -21.84 -17.97 7.29
C LEU A 476 -22.46 -18.70 8.48
N THR A 477 -21.67 -19.55 9.14
CA THR A 477 -22.08 -20.26 10.34
C THR A 477 -21.00 -20.11 11.41
N ASP A 478 -21.38 -19.64 12.61
CA ASP A 478 -20.53 -19.56 13.77
C ASP A 478 -20.95 -20.59 14.82
N GLU A 479 -19.99 -21.41 15.26
CA GLU A 479 -20.18 -22.48 16.26
C GLU A 479 -19.34 -22.16 17.50
N TYR A 480 -20.01 -22.07 18.65
CA TYR A 480 -19.43 -21.71 19.95
C TYR A 480 -19.43 -22.85 20.93
N GLU A 481 -18.34 -23.02 21.68
CA GLU A 481 -18.27 -23.88 22.86
C GLU A 481 -17.64 -23.13 24.03
N PHE A 482 -18.30 -23.22 25.21
CA PHE A 482 -17.89 -22.58 26.44
C PHE A 482 -17.83 -23.61 27.60
N THR A 483 -16.94 -23.42 28.58
CA THR A 483 -16.96 -24.17 29.86
C THR A 483 -18.10 -23.72 30.75
N GLU A 484 -18.46 -22.43 30.68
CA GLU A 484 -19.57 -21.82 31.40
C GLU A 484 -20.41 -21.00 30.43
N GLN A 485 -21.73 -20.89 30.71
CA GLN A 485 -22.63 -20.10 29.86
C GLN A 485 -22.15 -18.64 29.83
N PRO A 486 -22.00 -18.04 28.62
CA PRO A 486 -21.61 -16.64 28.50
C PRO A 486 -22.71 -15.71 29.03
N THR A 487 -22.33 -14.50 29.42
CA THR A 487 -23.27 -13.47 29.92
C THR A 487 -23.93 -12.67 28.81
N SER A 488 -23.26 -12.57 27.66
CA SER A 488 -23.78 -11.96 26.42
C SER A 488 -23.01 -12.46 25.22
N LEU A 489 -23.69 -12.47 24.07
CA LEU A 489 -23.08 -12.76 22.77
C LEU A 489 -23.79 -11.97 21.69
N SER A 490 -23.04 -11.26 20.87
CA SER A 490 -23.58 -10.52 19.71
C SER A 490 -22.76 -10.81 18.48
N GLU A 491 -23.44 -11.10 17.38
CA GLU A 491 -22.83 -11.15 16.03
C GLU A 491 -22.84 -9.75 15.44
N ARG A 492 -21.70 -9.27 14.96
CA ARG A 492 -21.56 -7.97 14.31
C ARG A 492 -21.38 -8.11 12.81
N PHE A 493 -22.11 -7.30 12.03
CA PHE A 493 -21.99 -7.18 10.59
C PHE A 493 -21.72 -5.73 10.21
N VAL A 494 -20.72 -5.49 9.37
CA VAL A 494 -20.17 -4.16 9.07
C VAL A 494 -20.28 -3.85 7.59
N SER A 495 -20.55 -2.60 7.28
CA SER A 495 -20.62 -2.08 5.90
C SER A 495 -20.22 -0.60 5.82
N LEU A 496 -19.79 -0.15 4.65
CA LEU A 496 -19.71 1.27 4.27
C LEU A 496 -20.99 1.75 3.60
N LEU A 497 -21.96 0.87 3.37
CA LEU A 497 -23.32 1.22 2.91
C LEU A 497 -24.30 1.20 4.08
N PRO A 498 -25.37 2.01 4.04
CA PRO A 498 -26.41 1.97 5.07
C PRO A 498 -27.03 0.57 5.22
N ILE A 499 -27.16 0.12 6.45
CA ILE A 499 -27.84 -1.13 6.82
C ILE A 499 -29.24 -0.79 7.34
N THR A 500 -30.27 -1.52 6.88
CA THR A 500 -31.64 -1.39 7.37
C THR A 500 -32.21 -2.73 7.80
N LEU A 501 -33.08 -2.72 8.81
CA LEU A 501 -33.71 -3.91 9.39
C LEU A 501 -35.06 -4.21 8.73
N GLY A 502 -35.22 -5.45 8.25
CA GLY A 502 -36.49 -6.05 7.83
C GLY A 502 -37.00 -7.09 8.84
N ASP A 503 -37.96 -7.91 8.45
CA ASP A 503 -38.49 -8.99 9.28
C ASP A 503 -37.61 -10.25 9.19
N GLY A 504 -36.63 -10.35 10.09
CA GLY A 504 -35.62 -11.41 10.04
C GLY A 504 -34.54 -11.21 8.97
N GLU A 505 -34.37 -9.98 8.50
CA GLU A 505 -33.44 -9.63 7.43
C GLU A 505 -32.71 -8.31 7.70
N LEU A 506 -31.45 -8.23 7.28
CA LEU A 506 -30.70 -6.99 7.12
C LEU A 506 -30.51 -6.71 5.62
N HIS A 507 -30.87 -5.49 5.21
CA HIS A 507 -30.69 -5.03 3.85
C HIS A 507 -29.48 -4.11 3.77
N CYS A 508 -28.54 -4.38 2.86
CA CYS A 508 -27.34 -3.60 2.64
C CYS A 508 -27.00 -3.59 1.14
N GLY A 509 -27.19 -2.45 0.48
CA GLY A 509 -27.03 -2.34 -0.97
C GLY A 509 -27.93 -3.33 -1.71
N GLU A 510 -27.34 -4.22 -2.53
CA GLU A 510 -28.05 -5.27 -3.26
C GLU A 510 -28.18 -6.59 -2.49
N SER A 511 -27.55 -6.69 -1.31
CA SER A 511 -27.59 -7.90 -0.49
C SER A 511 -28.67 -7.85 0.57
N VAL A 512 -29.28 -9.00 0.81
CA VAL A 512 -30.19 -9.24 1.93
C VAL A 512 -29.60 -10.39 2.76
N MET A 513 -29.25 -10.09 4.01
CA MET A 513 -28.80 -11.11 4.95
C MET A 513 -29.97 -11.60 5.79
N SER A 514 -30.34 -12.85 5.70
CA SER A 514 -31.38 -13.48 6.50
C SER A 514 -30.81 -14.13 7.77
N PHE A 515 -31.57 -14.02 8.87
CA PHE A 515 -31.24 -14.59 10.17
C PHE A 515 -32.50 -15.04 10.94
N ASP A 516 -32.34 -15.86 11.97
CA ASP A 516 -33.46 -16.24 12.84
C ASP A 516 -33.87 -15.07 13.76
N LYS A 517 -34.96 -14.40 13.44
CA LYS A 517 -35.47 -13.24 14.20
C LYS A 517 -35.87 -13.55 15.64
N ASP A 518 -36.20 -14.81 15.93
CA ASP A 518 -36.58 -15.22 17.29
C ASP A 518 -35.34 -15.45 18.16
N ALA A 519 -34.18 -15.65 17.55
CA ALA A 519 -32.91 -15.87 18.24
C ALA A 519 -32.20 -14.57 18.64
N PHE A 520 -32.48 -13.42 17.99
CA PHE A 520 -31.71 -12.20 18.15
C PHE A 520 -32.57 -10.96 18.44
N ASP A 521 -32.01 -10.06 19.25
CA ASP A 521 -32.36 -8.64 19.27
C ASP A 521 -31.35 -7.88 18.39
N VAL A 522 -31.84 -6.98 17.53
CA VAL A 522 -31.01 -6.28 16.55
C VAL A 522 -30.88 -4.81 16.88
N LYS A 523 -29.64 -4.31 16.88
CA LYS A 523 -29.33 -2.88 16.98
C LYS A 523 -28.47 -2.45 15.80
N ILE A 524 -28.92 -1.45 15.04
CA ILE A 524 -28.14 -0.81 13.98
C ILE A 524 -27.54 0.47 14.52
N SER A 525 -26.29 0.70 14.19
CA SER A 525 -25.52 1.89 14.61
C SER A 525 -24.61 2.35 13.48
N GLU A 526 -24.08 3.56 13.60
CA GLU A 526 -23.12 4.13 12.67
C GLU A 526 -22.02 4.89 13.42
N GLU A 527 -20.83 4.97 12.80
CA GLU A 527 -19.69 5.73 13.30
C GLU A 527 -19.05 6.52 12.15
N VAL A 528 -18.86 7.82 12.34
CA VAL A 528 -18.15 8.67 11.38
C VAL A 528 -16.65 8.62 11.67
N VAL A 529 -15.88 8.07 10.76
CA VAL A 529 -14.45 7.82 10.93
C VAL A 529 -13.59 8.72 10.04
N PRO A 530 -12.49 9.26 10.58
CA PRO A 530 -11.54 10.02 9.77
C PRO A 530 -10.73 9.08 8.85
N ARG A 531 -10.48 9.55 7.63
CA ARG A 531 -9.63 8.92 6.63
C ARG A 531 -8.45 9.82 6.27
N LYS A 532 -7.47 9.27 5.57
CA LYS A 532 -6.33 10.05 5.06
C LYS A 532 -6.79 11.27 4.27
N HIS A 533 -5.99 12.32 4.29
CA HIS A 533 -6.23 13.58 3.55
C HIS A 533 -7.52 14.32 3.96
N GLY A 534 -7.94 14.19 5.23
CA GLY A 534 -9.10 14.89 5.77
C GLY A 534 -10.46 14.40 5.25
N LYS A 535 -10.49 13.27 4.54
CA LYS A 535 -11.74 12.60 4.16
C LYS A 535 -12.41 12.00 5.40
N LYS A 536 -13.68 11.70 5.29
CA LYS A 536 -14.47 11.00 6.31
C LYS A 536 -15.36 9.98 5.64
N ASP A 537 -15.53 8.84 6.27
CA ASP A 537 -16.52 7.84 5.89
C ASP A 537 -17.46 7.57 7.05
N THR A 538 -18.62 7.02 6.74
CA THR A 538 -19.54 6.47 7.75
C THR A 538 -19.47 4.94 7.68
N VAL A 539 -19.14 4.32 8.81
CA VAL A 539 -19.18 2.87 8.98
C VAL A 539 -20.51 2.51 9.64
N TYR A 540 -21.31 1.71 8.98
CA TYR A 540 -22.57 1.17 9.48
C TYR A 540 -22.34 -0.22 10.04
N TYR A 541 -22.99 -0.54 11.17
CA TYR A 541 -22.90 -1.88 11.72
C TYR A 541 -24.20 -2.30 12.41
N ALA A 542 -24.50 -3.59 12.31
CA ALA A 542 -25.62 -4.24 12.97
C ALA A 542 -25.08 -5.24 14.00
N ASP A 543 -25.52 -5.09 15.26
CA ASP A 543 -25.26 -6.02 16.35
C ASP A 543 -26.51 -6.88 16.56
N LEU A 544 -26.39 -8.19 16.34
CA LEU A 544 -27.43 -9.18 16.57
C LEU A 544 -27.12 -9.88 17.91
N THR A 545 -27.78 -9.45 18.97
CA THR A 545 -27.55 -9.98 20.33
C THR A 545 -28.43 -11.21 20.57
N ALA A 546 -27.80 -12.34 20.89
CA ALA A 546 -28.51 -13.59 21.16
C ALA A 546 -29.41 -13.47 22.39
N LYS A 547 -30.71 -13.83 22.23
CA LYS A 547 -31.74 -13.83 23.30
C LYS A 547 -31.56 -15.01 24.26
N ASN A 548 -31.15 -16.14 23.73
CA ASN A 548 -30.95 -17.37 24.48
C ASN A 548 -29.49 -17.75 24.42
N LEU A 549 -28.89 -17.94 25.59
CA LEU A 549 -27.49 -18.29 25.72
C LEU A 549 -27.36 -19.72 26.27
N ASP A 550 -26.40 -20.46 25.77
CA ASP A 550 -26.02 -21.79 26.27
C ASP A 550 -24.50 -21.98 26.12
N LYS A 551 -23.97 -23.05 26.71
CA LYS A 551 -22.55 -23.43 26.56
C LYS A 551 -22.16 -23.84 25.15
N LYS A 552 -23.14 -24.30 24.36
CA LYS A 552 -22.96 -24.62 22.94
C LYS A 552 -24.01 -23.91 22.13
N MET A 553 -23.57 -23.12 21.17
CA MET A 553 -24.47 -22.34 20.29
C MET A 553 -23.98 -22.44 18.86
N LYS A 554 -24.96 -22.34 17.94
CA LYS A 554 -24.70 -22.30 16.51
C LYS A 554 -25.64 -21.31 15.86
N PHE A 555 -25.08 -20.34 15.15
CA PHE A 555 -25.82 -19.34 14.42
C PHE A 555 -25.50 -19.42 12.92
N THR A 556 -26.49 -19.25 12.08
CA THR A 556 -26.34 -19.31 10.62
C THR A 556 -26.97 -18.08 9.98
N PHE A 557 -26.26 -17.49 9.03
CA PHE A 557 -26.65 -16.31 8.29
C PHE A 557 -26.50 -16.58 6.79
N GLU A 558 -27.48 -16.16 6.00
CA GLU A 558 -27.42 -16.31 4.53
C GLU A 558 -27.51 -14.94 3.88
N PHE A 559 -26.54 -14.63 3.04
CA PHE A 559 -26.45 -13.39 2.26
C PHE A 559 -26.91 -13.68 0.83
N LYS A 560 -28.05 -13.09 0.46
CA LYS A 560 -28.71 -13.23 -0.84
C LYS A 560 -28.74 -11.95 -1.63
#